data_3ecc93f8a4019841dbca67ea0c0ce9fa
#
_entry.id   3ecc93f8a4019841dbca67ea0c0ce9fa
#
_cell.length_a   1.000
_cell.length_b   1.000
_cell.length_c   1.000
_cell.angle_alpha   90.00
_cell.angle_beta   90.00
_cell.angle_gamma   90.00
#
_symmetry.space_group_name_H-M   'P 1'
#
loop_
_entity.id
_entity.type
_entity.pdbx_description
1 polymer ?
#
loop_
_entity_poly.entity_id
_entity_poly.type
_entity_poly.pdbx_seq_one_letter_code
_entity_poly.pdbx_strand_id
1 'polypeptide(L)'
;MPDKESSEDTERKDKLIDRSVNKNMVIDLAESRRKIDEIDKEIIRLFQDRMDVANDVAAYKRSTGKKVYDPQRENEKIAAMRKMANNEFNETAVEDLFRQIMSISRKYQYQKLGPGVNHIPFREVEKLDVNEDTRVVYFGEKGAFTEQAMLEYFGDKITSFNKTTFKEVMETVANGEALYGVVPIENTSTGSIADIYDLMVDHDVTIVAEHVIKVDQALLGLPGAAIDDLKVVYSHPQGLMQCSDFLEEHPAIRGVEYDSTAGAAKKIAEEGDRSQGAIASVRAAEEFGLTVLQPKINQHNQNYTRFIIISNQKIYVKNANKVSIAFEIKHEAGTLYHMLANFYYNDLNLTKIESRPMHKGSWEYRFFVDFTGNLQDSGVENAMASIEEYASNLKIMGNFADKPRE
;
A
#
# COMPACT_ATOMS: atom_id res chain seq x y z
N MET A 1 -24.47 32.71 -45.28
CA MET A 1 -23.53 32.00 -46.17
C MET A 1 -22.30 31.74 -45.38
N PRO A 2 -22.07 30.50 -44.91
CA PRO A 2 -20.78 30.12 -44.36
C PRO A 2 -20.03 29.19 -45.32
N ASP A 3 -18.85 29.50 -45.45
CA ASP A 3 -17.59 28.93 -45.86
C ASP A 3 -17.53 27.55 -46.50
N LYS A 4 -17.15 27.58 -47.78
CA LYS A 4 -16.75 26.44 -48.62
C LYS A 4 -15.26 26.13 -48.58
N GLU A 5 -14.48 26.68 -47.64
CA GLU A 5 -13.01 26.51 -47.61
C GLU A 5 -12.51 25.33 -46.78
N SER A 6 -13.35 24.65 -46.00
CA SER A 6 -12.88 23.56 -45.11
C SER A 6 -12.87 22.15 -45.72
N SER A 7 -13.53 21.95 -46.88
CA SER A 7 -13.63 20.62 -47.53
C SER A 7 -12.49 20.35 -48.52
N GLU A 8 -11.90 21.36 -49.12
CA GLU A 8 -10.80 21.21 -50.09
C GLU A 8 -9.42 20.96 -49.44
N ASP A 9 -9.20 21.44 -48.21
CA ASP A 9 -7.95 21.20 -47.47
C ASP A 9 -7.88 19.78 -46.87
N THR A 10 -9.01 19.20 -46.54
CA THR A 10 -9.07 17.79 -46.04
C THR A 10 -8.84 16.80 -47.19
N GLU A 11 -9.46 17.03 -48.37
CA GLU A 11 -9.22 16.22 -49.57
C GLU A 11 -7.81 16.36 -50.13
N ARG A 12 -7.14 17.50 -49.94
CA ARG A 12 -5.73 17.69 -50.34
C ARG A 12 -4.75 16.96 -49.42
N LYS A 13 -5.04 16.88 -48.13
CA LYS A 13 -4.21 16.10 -47.18
C LYS A 13 -4.33 14.60 -47.41
N ASP A 14 -5.54 14.08 -47.68
CA ASP A 14 -5.75 12.69 -48.00
C ASP A 14 -5.10 12.27 -49.33
N LYS A 15 -5.05 13.17 -50.32
CA LYS A 15 -4.34 12.92 -51.61
C LYS A 15 -2.82 13.04 -51.51
N LEU A 16 -2.26 13.69 -50.48
CA LEU A 16 -0.82 13.78 -50.26
C LEU A 16 -0.29 12.55 -49.51
N ILE A 17 -1.11 11.88 -48.70
CA ILE A 17 -0.72 10.65 -48.03
C ILE A 17 -0.69 9.44 -48.99
N ASP A 18 -1.52 9.47 -50.05
CA ASP A 18 -1.63 8.39 -51.05
C ASP A 18 -0.57 8.45 -52.17
N ARG A 19 0.30 9.49 -52.23
CA ARG A 19 1.33 9.62 -53.26
C ARG A 19 2.75 9.18 -52.92
N SER A 20 3.00 8.75 -51.68
CA SER A 20 4.35 8.29 -51.27
C SER A 20 4.47 6.76 -51.10
N VAL A 21 3.40 6.00 -51.30
CA VAL A 21 3.49 4.54 -51.35
C VAL A 21 3.93 4.12 -52.75
N ASN A 22 5.17 3.75 -52.86
CA ASN A 22 5.83 3.26 -54.05
C ASN A 22 5.03 2.08 -54.65
N LYS A 23 4.41 2.27 -55.81
CA LYS A 23 3.41 1.39 -56.45
C LYS A 23 3.90 -0.02 -56.87
N ASN A 24 5.11 -0.44 -56.46
CA ASN A 24 5.73 -1.69 -56.92
C ASN A 24 6.19 -2.68 -55.85
N MET A 25 5.77 -2.51 -54.60
CA MET A 25 6.03 -3.52 -53.56
C MET A 25 4.69 -4.06 -53.07
N VAL A 26 4.19 -5.12 -53.70
CA VAL A 26 3.13 -5.95 -53.14
C VAL A 26 3.72 -6.58 -51.87
N ILE A 27 3.41 -6.02 -50.70
CA ILE A 27 3.80 -6.61 -49.44
C ILE A 27 3.03 -7.92 -49.27
N ASP A 28 3.69 -9.04 -49.41
CA ASP A 28 3.11 -10.33 -49.07
C ASP A 28 3.12 -10.48 -47.54
N LEU A 29 1.94 -10.32 -46.95
CA LEU A 29 1.75 -10.42 -45.52
C LEU A 29 2.11 -11.81 -44.97
N ALA A 30 1.87 -12.87 -45.75
CA ALA A 30 2.18 -14.23 -45.36
C ALA A 30 3.72 -14.44 -45.32
N GLU A 31 4.43 -13.92 -46.31
CA GLU A 31 5.89 -13.93 -46.33
C GLU A 31 6.50 -13.09 -45.21
N SER A 32 5.91 -11.90 -44.91
CA SER A 32 6.36 -11.07 -43.79
C SER A 32 6.17 -11.77 -42.45
N ARG A 33 5.04 -12.42 -42.24
CA ARG A 33 4.76 -13.21 -41.02
C ARG A 33 5.75 -14.39 -40.88
N ARG A 34 6.00 -15.12 -41.96
CA ARG A 34 6.97 -16.21 -41.95
C ARG A 34 8.37 -15.73 -41.53
N LYS A 35 8.82 -14.58 -42.04
CA LYS A 35 10.10 -13.98 -41.64
C LYS A 35 10.13 -13.56 -40.16
N ILE A 36 9.02 -13.01 -39.63
CA ILE A 36 8.90 -12.69 -38.22
C ILE A 36 9.02 -13.97 -37.39
N ASP A 37 8.28 -15.03 -37.74
CA ASP A 37 8.32 -16.32 -37.03
C ASP A 37 9.72 -16.93 -36.99
N GLU A 38 10.52 -16.77 -38.06
CA GLU A 38 11.91 -17.21 -38.10
C GLU A 38 12.82 -16.39 -37.18
N ILE A 39 12.65 -15.07 -37.18
CA ILE A 39 13.37 -14.14 -36.29
C ILE A 39 13.02 -14.44 -34.81
N ASP A 40 11.75 -14.66 -34.52
CA ASP A 40 11.30 -14.95 -33.15
C ASP A 40 11.92 -16.25 -32.61
N LYS A 41 12.06 -17.28 -33.44
CA LYS A 41 12.77 -18.53 -33.06
C LYS A 41 14.23 -18.25 -32.70
N GLU A 42 14.89 -17.40 -33.48
CA GLU A 42 16.30 -17.04 -33.22
C GLU A 42 16.42 -16.19 -31.93
N ILE A 43 15.49 -15.27 -31.69
CA ILE A 43 15.43 -14.49 -30.42
C ILE A 43 15.28 -15.44 -29.24
N ILE A 44 14.38 -16.43 -29.32
CA ILE A 44 14.17 -17.42 -28.24
C ILE A 44 15.46 -18.20 -27.99
N ARG A 45 16.11 -18.69 -29.06
CA ARG A 45 17.37 -19.43 -28.95
C ARG A 45 18.47 -18.62 -28.28
N LEU A 46 18.68 -17.39 -28.75
CA LEU A 46 19.68 -16.47 -28.15
C LEU A 46 19.37 -16.09 -26.72
N PHE A 47 18.08 -15.94 -26.39
CA PHE A 47 17.66 -15.67 -25.02
C PHE A 47 18.00 -16.87 -24.10
N GLN A 48 17.74 -18.10 -24.53
CA GLN A 48 18.06 -19.30 -23.77
C GLN A 48 19.58 -19.44 -23.58
N ASP A 49 20.37 -19.28 -24.64
CA ASP A 49 21.84 -19.30 -24.57
C ASP A 49 22.35 -18.25 -23.55
N ARG A 50 21.74 -17.05 -23.55
CA ARG A 50 22.09 -15.99 -22.59
C ARG A 50 21.72 -16.37 -21.16
N MET A 51 20.62 -17.08 -20.93
CA MET A 51 20.22 -17.54 -19.59
C MET A 51 21.14 -18.65 -19.08
N ASP A 52 21.66 -19.51 -19.95
CA ASP A 52 22.69 -20.50 -19.57
C ASP A 52 23.97 -19.82 -19.09
N VAL A 53 24.44 -18.81 -19.80
CA VAL A 53 25.59 -17.99 -19.36
C VAL A 53 25.29 -17.26 -18.04
N ALA A 54 24.04 -16.81 -17.80
CA ALA A 54 23.66 -16.20 -16.54
C ALA A 54 23.72 -17.18 -15.35
N ASN A 55 23.53 -18.48 -15.59
CA ASN A 55 23.74 -19.52 -14.58
C ASN A 55 25.21 -19.59 -14.15
N ASP A 56 26.15 -19.52 -15.09
CA ASP A 56 27.59 -19.52 -14.80
C ASP A 56 27.98 -18.26 -13.97
N VAL A 57 27.39 -17.10 -14.32
CA VAL A 57 27.56 -15.86 -13.56
C VAL A 57 27.04 -16.01 -12.13
N ALA A 58 25.88 -16.67 -11.93
CA ALA A 58 25.35 -16.94 -10.60
C ALA A 58 26.31 -17.82 -9.77
N ALA A 59 26.84 -18.90 -10.37
CA ALA A 59 27.82 -19.75 -9.72
C ALA A 59 29.09 -18.99 -9.30
N TYR A 60 29.60 -18.12 -10.16
CA TYR A 60 30.74 -17.25 -9.85
C TYR A 60 30.43 -16.28 -8.70
N LYS A 61 29.27 -15.64 -8.73
CA LYS A 61 28.86 -14.70 -7.67
C LYS A 61 28.71 -15.41 -6.32
N ARG A 62 28.17 -16.63 -6.30
CA ARG A 62 28.10 -17.49 -5.11
C ARG A 62 29.48 -17.74 -4.53
N SER A 63 30.45 -18.12 -5.35
CA SER A 63 31.81 -18.44 -4.88
C SER A 63 32.60 -17.22 -4.40
N THR A 64 32.29 -16.03 -4.89
CA THR A 64 33.04 -14.79 -4.61
C THR A 64 32.33 -13.82 -3.66
N GLY A 65 31.08 -14.09 -3.27
CA GLY A 65 30.28 -13.18 -2.45
C GLY A 65 29.87 -11.88 -3.16
N LYS A 66 30.01 -11.79 -4.50
CA LYS A 66 29.60 -10.59 -5.25
C LYS A 66 28.08 -10.48 -5.33
N LYS A 67 27.58 -9.26 -5.19
CA LYS A 67 26.14 -8.97 -5.35
C LYS A 67 25.64 -9.37 -6.72
N VAL A 68 24.37 -9.81 -6.79
CA VAL A 68 23.70 -10.15 -8.06
C VAL A 68 23.55 -8.88 -8.90
N TYR A 69 23.09 -7.81 -8.29
CA TYR A 69 22.87 -6.53 -8.94
C TYR A 69 24.15 -5.70 -8.99
N ASP A 70 24.48 -5.22 -10.19
CA ASP A 70 25.62 -4.35 -10.49
C ASP A 70 25.13 -3.19 -11.38
N PRO A 71 24.66 -2.08 -10.76
CA PRO A 71 24.02 -0.97 -11.47
C PRO A 71 24.96 -0.31 -12.49
N GLN A 72 26.24 -0.14 -12.17
CA GLN A 72 27.17 0.50 -13.06
C GLN A 72 27.33 -0.31 -14.35
N ARG A 73 27.56 -1.62 -14.25
CA ARG A 73 27.70 -2.52 -15.39
C ARG A 73 26.44 -2.58 -16.24
N GLU A 74 25.26 -2.61 -15.62
CA GLU A 74 23.98 -2.66 -16.34
C GLU A 74 23.74 -1.37 -17.13
N ASN A 75 23.99 -0.21 -16.52
CA ASN A 75 23.86 1.08 -17.17
C ASN A 75 24.84 1.27 -18.35
N GLU A 76 26.11 0.87 -18.16
CA GLU A 76 27.10 0.85 -19.24
C GLU A 76 26.65 -0.05 -20.40
N LYS A 77 26.10 -1.23 -20.08
CA LYS A 77 25.59 -2.19 -21.07
C LYS A 77 24.42 -1.61 -21.85
N ILE A 78 23.44 -1.02 -21.18
CA ILE A 78 22.27 -0.40 -21.80
C ILE A 78 22.69 0.74 -22.71
N ALA A 79 23.57 1.62 -22.24
CA ALA A 79 24.10 2.71 -23.06
C ALA A 79 24.81 2.21 -24.33
N ALA A 80 25.54 1.09 -24.23
CA ALA A 80 26.15 0.45 -25.39
C ALA A 80 25.11 -0.14 -26.36
N MET A 81 24.04 -0.79 -25.85
CA MET A 81 22.98 -1.38 -26.68
C MET A 81 22.17 -0.29 -27.43
N ARG A 82 21.86 0.83 -26.78
CA ARG A 82 21.18 1.96 -27.43
C ARG A 82 21.95 2.46 -28.65
N LYS A 83 23.27 2.59 -28.55
CA LYS A 83 24.13 3.03 -29.66
C LYS A 83 24.16 2.08 -30.87
N MET A 84 23.72 0.82 -30.70
CA MET A 84 23.62 -0.14 -31.78
C MET A 84 22.29 -0.07 -32.53
N ALA A 85 21.32 0.65 -32.00
CA ALA A 85 20.05 0.87 -32.66
C ALA A 85 20.19 1.77 -33.88
N ASN A 86 19.34 1.53 -34.87
CA ASN A 86 19.43 2.20 -36.17
C ASN A 86 18.55 3.45 -36.31
N ASN A 87 17.73 3.77 -35.30
CA ASN A 87 16.91 4.96 -35.24
C ASN A 87 16.44 5.22 -33.80
N GLU A 88 15.92 6.41 -33.51
CA GLU A 88 15.51 6.89 -32.19
C GLU A 88 14.40 6.00 -31.57
N PHE A 89 13.43 5.56 -32.38
CA PHE A 89 12.40 4.63 -31.91
C PHE A 89 13.00 3.33 -31.36
N ASN A 90 13.92 2.73 -32.13
CA ASN A 90 14.60 1.50 -31.74
C ASN A 90 15.59 1.71 -30.58
N GLU A 91 16.16 2.89 -30.37
CA GLU A 91 16.98 3.17 -29.20
C GLU A 91 16.20 2.98 -27.89
N THR A 92 15.00 3.56 -27.81
CA THR A 92 14.13 3.42 -26.62
C THR A 92 13.63 1.99 -26.48
N ALA A 93 13.19 1.37 -27.57
CA ALA A 93 12.68 0.00 -27.54
C ALA A 93 13.76 -1.02 -27.14
N VAL A 94 14.99 -0.86 -27.61
CA VAL A 94 16.15 -1.69 -27.22
C VAL A 94 16.50 -1.49 -25.74
N GLU A 95 16.46 -0.26 -25.23
CA GLU A 95 16.68 -0.01 -23.82
C GLU A 95 15.66 -0.78 -22.97
N ASP A 96 14.35 -0.64 -23.23
CA ASP A 96 13.28 -1.30 -22.50
C ASP A 96 13.43 -2.83 -22.55
N LEU A 97 13.67 -3.37 -23.73
CA LEU A 97 13.88 -4.81 -23.93
C LEU A 97 15.06 -5.33 -23.09
N PHE A 98 16.20 -4.65 -23.10
CA PHE A 98 17.38 -5.11 -22.37
C PHE A 98 17.24 -4.93 -20.86
N ARG A 99 16.56 -3.88 -20.39
CA ARG A 99 16.19 -3.75 -18.96
C ARG A 99 15.36 -4.96 -18.50
N GLN A 100 14.38 -5.37 -19.30
CA GLN A 100 13.55 -6.55 -19.02
C GLN A 100 14.37 -7.83 -19.00
N ILE A 101 15.19 -8.08 -20.02
CA ILE A 101 16.06 -9.26 -20.09
C ILE A 101 17.02 -9.32 -18.89
N MET A 102 17.58 -8.21 -18.45
CA MET A 102 18.46 -8.15 -17.28
C MET A 102 17.70 -8.42 -15.99
N SER A 103 16.49 -7.87 -15.82
CA SER A 103 15.64 -8.16 -14.66
C SER A 103 15.29 -9.64 -14.54
N ILE A 104 14.90 -10.28 -15.65
CA ILE A 104 14.63 -11.73 -15.68
C ILE A 104 15.91 -12.51 -15.34
N SER A 105 17.06 -12.09 -15.85
CA SER A 105 18.34 -12.73 -15.56
C SER A 105 18.74 -12.59 -14.09
N ARG A 106 18.48 -11.46 -13.43
CA ARG A 106 18.69 -11.29 -11.99
C ARG A 106 17.75 -12.20 -11.18
N LYS A 107 16.45 -12.19 -11.50
CA LYS A 107 15.47 -13.08 -10.87
C LYS A 107 15.95 -14.53 -10.90
N TYR A 108 16.41 -15.00 -12.07
CA TYR A 108 16.96 -16.34 -12.21
C TYR A 108 18.20 -16.60 -11.35
N GLN A 109 19.13 -15.62 -11.28
CA GLN A 109 20.31 -15.70 -10.43
C GLN A 109 19.92 -15.78 -8.93
N TYR A 110 18.97 -14.94 -8.45
CA TYR A 110 18.47 -14.99 -7.07
C TYR A 110 17.85 -16.36 -6.75
N GLN A 111 17.03 -16.91 -7.65
CA GLN A 111 16.47 -18.26 -7.48
C GLN A 111 17.55 -19.34 -7.32
N LYS A 112 18.67 -19.22 -8.05
CA LYS A 112 19.79 -20.18 -7.98
C LYS A 112 20.66 -20.00 -6.75
N LEU A 113 20.77 -18.79 -6.25
CA LEU A 113 21.57 -18.47 -5.05
C LEU A 113 20.83 -18.84 -3.77
N GLY A 114 19.50 -18.86 -3.80
CA GLY A 114 18.65 -19.08 -2.63
C GLY A 114 18.40 -17.79 -1.82
N PRO A 115 17.56 -17.86 -0.78
CA PRO A 115 17.18 -16.68 0.00
C PRO A 115 18.36 -16.11 0.81
N GLY A 116 18.32 -14.80 1.11
CA GLY A 116 19.26 -14.11 1.99
C GLY A 116 20.53 -13.57 1.29
N VAL A 117 20.55 -13.50 -0.03
CA VAL A 117 21.70 -12.94 -0.79
C VAL A 117 21.77 -11.42 -0.65
N ASN A 118 20.65 -10.73 -0.57
CA ASN A 118 20.56 -9.34 -0.19
C ASN A 118 20.15 -9.26 1.29
N HIS A 119 21.03 -8.73 2.11
CA HIS A 119 20.74 -8.59 3.53
C HIS A 119 19.68 -7.52 3.77
N ILE A 120 18.41 -7.93 3.69
CA ILE A 120 17.30 -7.12 4.18
C ILE A 120 17.34 -7.20 5.72
N PRO A 121 17.45 -6.07 6.45
CA PRO A 121 17.69 -6.08 7.89
C PRO A 121 16.41 -6.40 8.69
N PHE A 122 15.72 -7.47 8.31
CA PHE A 122 14.54 -7.99 9.00
C PHE A 122 14.79 -9.42 9.46
N ARG A 123 14.31 -9.76 10.64
CA ARG A 123 14.44 -11.10 11.22
C ARG A 123 13.11 -11.82 11.23
N GLU A 124 13.09 -13.03 10.70
CA GLU A 124 11.95 -13.94 10.81
C GLU A 124 11.74 -14.38 12.26
N VAL A 125 10.48 -14.44 12.70
CA VAL A 125 10.03 -14.99 13.97
C VAL A 125 8.86 -15.95 13.75
N GLU A 126 8.72 -16.97 14.58
CA GLU A 126 7.58 -17.89 14.50
C GLU A 126 6.26 -17.20 14.87
N LYS A 127 6.29 -16.30 15.85
CA LYS A 127 5.17 -15.47 16.31
C LYS A 127 5.69 -14.19 16.97
N LEU A 128 4.85 -13.20 17.10
CA LEU A 128 5.14 -12.02 17.91
C LEU A 128 5.31 -12.41 19.39
N ASP A 129 6.27 -11.80 20.05
CA ASP A 129 6.47 -12.01 21.49
C ASP A 129 5.41 -11.20 22.26
N VAL A 130 4.45 -11.91 22.84
CA VAL A 130 3.33 -11.35 23.62
C VAL A 130 3.20 -12.12 24.91
N ASN A 131 3.34 -11.42 26.03
CA ASN A 131 3.19 -11.95 27.39
C ASN A 131 2.55 -10.89 28.30
N GLU A 132 2.38 -11.18 29.57
CA GLU A 132 1.71 -10.29 30.53
C GLU A 132 2.48 -8.98 30.77
N ASP A 133 3.81 -8.94 30.55
CA ASP A 133 4.64 -7.74 30.65
C ASP A 133 4.66 -6.91 29.37
N THR A 134 4.02 -7.41 28.30
CA THR A 134 4.00 -6.72 27.00
C THR A 134 3.22 -5.39 27.11
N ARG A 135 3.92 -4.30 26.80
CA ARG A 135 3.31 -2.97 26.78
C ARG A 135 2.85 -2.61 25.37
N VAL A 136 1.59 -2.26 25.25
CA VAL A 136 0.96 -1.86 23.98
C VAL A 136 0.35 -0.47 24.12
N VAL A 137 0.73 0.44 23.21
CA VAL A 137 0.13 1.77 23.10
C VAL A 137 -0.88 1.78 21.94
N TYR A 138 -2.02 2.43 22.12
CA TYR A 138 -3.01 2.59 21.06
C TYR A 138 -3.48 4.05 20.92
N PHE A 139 -3.96 4.37 19.72
CA PHE A 139 -4.49 5.72 19.43
C PHE A 139 -5.92 5.87 19.94
N GLY A 140 -6.22 7.03 20.48
CA GLY A 140 -7.58 7.43 20.86
C GLY A 140 -7.88 7.20 22.34
N GLU A 141 -9.14 7.26 22.71
CA GLU A 141 -9.60 7.06 24.08
C GLU A 141 -10.00 5.60 24.33
N LYS A 142 -10.17 5.24 25.61
CA LYS A 142 -10.81 3.99 25.99
C LYS A 142 -12.22 3.91 25.38
N GLY A 143 -12.65 2.71 25.00
CA GLY A 143 -13.91 2.51 24.30
C GLY A 143 -13.84 2.80 22.79
N ALA A 144 -12.73 3.30 22.25
CA ALA A 144 -12.56 3.52 20.82
C ALA A 144 -12.39 2.21 20.03
N PHE A 145 -12.68 2.24 18.73
CA PHE A 145 -12.47 1.09 17.84
C PHE A 145 -11.00 0.65 17.80
N THR A 146 -10.04 1.54 18.04
CA THR A 146 -8.63 1.17 18.14
C THR A 146 -8.34 0.32 19.38
N GLU A 147 -8.94 0.63 20.53
CA GLU A 147 -8.85 -0.22 21.72
C GLU A 147 -9.48 -1.58 21.45
N GLN A 148 -10.64 -1.63 20.81
CA GLN A 148 -11.28 -2.89 20.41
C GLN A 148 -10.34 -3.72 19.54
N ALA A 149 -9.76 -3.15 18.50
CA ALA A 149 -8.81 -3.83 17.64
C ALA A 149 -7.58 -4.35 18.42
N MET A 150 -7.08 -3.56 19.35
CA MET A 150 -5.96 -3.93 20.23
C MET A 150 -6.33 -5.13 21.11
N LEU A 151 -7.49 -5.11 21.76
CA LEU A 151 -7.96 -6.19 22.62
C LEU A 151 -8.28 -7.47 21.84
N GLU A 152 -8.88 -7.35 20.65
CA GLU A 152 -9.14 -8.51 19.79
C GLU A 152 -7.86 -9.20 19.31
N TYR A 153 -6.78 -8.41 19.08
CA TYR A 153 -5.51 -8.95 18.60
C TYR A 153 -4.65 -9.52 19.72
N PHE A 154 -4.48 -8.79 20.84
CA PHE A 154 -3.54 -9.12 21.92
C PHE A 154 -4.21 -9.81 23.12
N GLY A 155 -5.54 -9.70 23.25
CA GLY A 155 -6.27 -10.07 24.47
C GLY A 155 -6.16 -9.01 25.57
N ASP A 156 -6.71 -9.34 26.74
CA ASP A 156 -6.83 -8.42 27.89
C ASP A 156 -5.69 -8.57 28.94
N LYS A 157 -4.78 -9.56 28.75
CA LYS A 157 -3.71 -9.87 29.71
C LYS A 157 -2.42 -9.08 29.54
N ILE A 158 -2.45 -8.05 28.68
CA ILE A 158 -1.31 -7.18 28.40
C ILE A 158 -1.42 -5.87 29.19
N THR A 159 -0.32 -5.14 29.32
CA THR A 159 -0.35 -3.77 29.83
C THR A 159 -0.60 -2.81 28.67
N SER A 160 -1.80 -2.18 28.61
CA SER A 160 -2.14 -1.25 27.54
C SER A 160 -2.38 0.16 28.06
N PHE A 161 -2.08 1.16 27.24
CA PHE A 161 -2.37 2.57 27.48
C PHE A 161 -2.55 3.32 26.16
N ASN A 162 -3.23 4.45 26.22
CA ASN A 162 -3.56 5.23 25.04
C ASN A 162 -2.75 6.51 24.90
N LYS A 163 -2.75 7.04 23.67
CA LYS A 163 -2.27 8.37 23.31
C LYS A 163 -3.32 9.06 22.44
N THR A 164 -3.32 10.40 22.49
CA THR A 164 -4.34 11.21 21.82
C THR A 164 -3.99 11.53 20.36
N THR A 165 -2.73 11.40 19.97
CA THR A 165 -2.26 11.65 18.60
C THR A 165 -1.53 10.45 18.02
N PHE A 166 -1.61 10.29 16.71
CA PHE A 166 -0.85 9.26 15.99
C PHE A 166 0.66 9.42 16.19
N LYS A 167 1.14 10.67 16.21
CA LYS A 167 2.55 10.97 16.41
C LYS A 167 3.05 10.47 17.77
N GLU A 168 2.30 10.72 18.84
CA GLU A 168 2.66 10.21 20.18
C GLU A 168 2.72 8.67 20.22
N VAL A 169 1.83 7.98 19.50
CA VAL A 169 1.89 6.51 19.40
C VAL A 169 3.19 6.08 18.72
N MET A 170 3.52 6.70 17.56
CA MET A 170 4.76 6.38 16.82
C MET A 170 6.01 6.65 17.66
N GLU A 171 6.08 7.81 18.33
CA GLU A 171 7.20 8.18 19.22
C GLU A 171 7.33 7.22 20.40
N THR A 172 6.22 6.82 21.03
CA THR A 172 6.20 5.88 22.15
C THR A 172 6.80 4.53 21.77
N VAL A 173 6.44 4.03 20.57
CA VAL A 173 6.98 2.76 20.04
C VAL A 173 8.43 2.92 19.63
N ALA A 174 8.76 3.98 18.88
CA ALA A 174 10.13 4.24 18.42
C ALA A 174 11.13 4.35 19.56
N ASN A 175 10.72 4.99 20.69
CA ASN A 175 11.51 5.16 21.89
C ASN A 175 11.60 3.87 22.76
N GLY A 176 10.83 2.81 22.42
CA GLY A 176 10.81 1.56 23.20
C GLY A 176 10.02 1.64 24.51
N GLU A 177 9.21 2.68 24.70
CA GLU A 177 8.31 2.80 25.86
C GLU A 177 7.13 1.82 25.80
N ALA A 178 6.73 1.41 24.60
CA ALA A 178 5.86 0.29 24.31
C ALA A 178 6.50 -0.60 23.25
N LEU A 179 6.29 -1.92 23.35
CA LEU A 179 6.78 -2.89 22.37
C LEU A 179 5.99 -2.85 21.07
N TYR A 180 4.68 -2.63 21.20
CA TYR A 180 3.75 -2.53 20.06
C TYR A 180 2.90 -1.27 20.15
N GLY A 181 2.52 -0.78 18.96
CA GLY A 181 1.53 0.29 18.81
C GLY A 181 0.39 -0.14 17.90
N VAL A 182 -0.82 0.32 18.15
CA VAL A 182 -1.99 0.05 17.30
C VAL A 182 -2.56 1.37 16.80
N VAL A 183 -2.64 1.50 15.47
CA VAL A 183 -3.20 2.68 14.78
C VAL A 183 -4.04 2.25 13.59
N PRO A 184 -5.14 2.99 13.27
CA PRO A 184 -5.92 2.75 12.06
C PRO A 184 -5.13 3.23 10.84
N ILE A 185 -5.14 2.48 9.73
CA ILE A 185 -4.46 2.89 8.49
C ILE A 185 -5.42 3.14 7.33
N GLU A 186 -6.58 2.50 7.36
CA GLU A 186 -7.57 2.59 6.29
C GLU A 186 -8.96 2.26 6.81
N ASN A 187 -9.97 2.97 6.31
CA ASN A 187 -11.38 2.63 6.53
C ASN A 187 -12.10 2.54 5.18
N THR A 188 -13.01 1.58 5.01
CA THR A 188 -13.71 1.34 3.74
C THR A 188 -14.59 2.51 3.30
N SER A 189 -15.06 3.35 4.24
CA SER A 189 -15.92 4.49 3.94
C SER A 189 -15.13 5.77 3.63
N THR A 190 -13.96 5.97 4.25
CA THR A 190 -13.17 7.21 4.14
C THR A 190 -11.83 7.04 3.44
N GLY A 191 -11.45 5.79 3.14
CA GLY A 191 -10.18 5.49 2.49
C GLY A 191 -8.98 5.51 3.45
N SER A 192 -7.82 5.84 2.90
CA SER A 192 -6.54 5.82 3.61
C SER A 192 -6.42 6.97 4.61
N ILE A 193 -5.85 6.69 5.78
CA ILE A 193 -5.50 7.71 6.78
C ILE A 193 -4.09 8.20 6.48
N ALA A 194 -4.04 9.24 5.66
CA ALA A 194 -2.83 9.72 5.02
C ALA A 194 -1.68 10.06 6.00
N ASP A 195 -2.00 10.63 7.17
CA ASP A 195 -1.00 11.04 8.17
C ASP A 195 -0.21 9.85 8.74
N ILE A 196 -0.83 8.67 8.82
CA ILE A 196 -0.16 7.46 9.32
C ILE A 196 1.01 7.06 8.39
N TYR A 197 0.81 7.17 7.08
CA TYR A 197 1.84 6.82 6.11
C TYR A 197 3.07 7.73 6.22
N ASP A 198 2.87 9.04 6.39
CA ASP A 198 3.97 9.99 6.56
C ASP A 198 4.70 9.72 7.89
N LEU A 199 3.96 9.55 8.99
CA LEU A 199 4.53 9.23 10.29
C LEU A 199 5.31 7.90 10.28
N MET A 200 4.84 6.90 9.54
CA MET A 200 5.56 5.63 9.36
C MET A 200 6.91 5.81 8.66
N VAL A 201 7.05 6.79 7.77
CA VAL A 201 8.33 7.09 7.12
C VAL A 201 9.25 7.87 8.06
N ASP A 202 8.71 8.82 8.82
CA ASP A 202 9.46 9.74 9.66
C ASP A 202 9.99 9.11 10.97
N HIS A 203 9.41 7.97 11.41
CA HIS A 203 9.81 7.28 12.64
C HIS A 203 10.40 5.90 12.36
N ASP A 204 11.32 5.41 13.19
CA ASP A 204 11.90 4.07 13.05
C ASP A 204 10.97 3.00 13.65
N VAL A 205 9.86 2.81 12.98
CA VAL A 205 8.87 1.79 13.29
C VAL A 205 8.54 0.98 12.04
N THR A 206 8.09 -0.27 12.24
CA THR A 206 7.70 -1.20 11.17
C THR A 206 6.37 -1.85 11.46
N ILE A 207 5.62 -2.20 10.42
CA ILE A 207 4.38 -2.96 10.53
C ILE A 207 4.76 -4.44 10.74
N VAL A 208 4.30 -5.00 11.84
CA VAL A 208 4.54 -6.41 12.20
C VAL A 208 3.30 -7.28 12.07
N ALA A 209 2.12 -6.67 12.03
CA ALA A 209 0.85 -7.33 11.79
C ALA A 209 -0.23 -6.32 11.35
N GLU A 210 -1.36 -6.84 10.89
CA GLU A 210 -2.60 -6.07 10.71
C GLU A 210 -3.80 -6.78 11.34
N HIS A 211 -4.80 -6.00 11.70
CA HIS A 211 -6.08 -6.48 12.19
C HIS A 211 -7.21 -5.67 11.56
N VAL A 212 -8.27 -6.36 11.12
CA VAL A 212 -9.42 -5.72 10.49
C VAL A 212 -10.62 -5.94 11.39
N ILE A 213 -11.31 -4.86 11.75
CA ILE A 213 -12.56 -4.95 12.50
C ILE A 213 -13.69 -4.32 11.72
N LYS A 214 -14.87 -4.85 11.95
CA LYS A 214 -16.12 -4.25 11.49
C LYS A 214 -16.48 -3.07 12.40
N VAL A 215 -16.80 -1.93 11.80
CA VAL A 215 -17.21 -0.73 12.54
C VAL A 215 -18.73 -0.67 12.56
N ASP A 216 -19.33 -1.18 13.62
CA ASP A 216 -20.77 -1.09 13.88
C ASP A 216 -21.01 0.05 14.89
N GLN A 217 -21.67 1.14 14.45
CA GLN A 217 -22.07 2.24 15.31
C GLN A 217 -23.34 1.87 16.08
N ALA A 218 -23.40 2.23 17.36
CA ALA A 218 -24.56 2.04 18.21
C ALA A 218 -25.03 3.38 18.80
N LEU A 219 -26.33 3.50 19.04
CA LEU A 219 -26.89 4.56 19.84
C LEU A 219 -26.76 4.20 21.31
N LEU A 220 -26.10 5.05 22.07
CA LEU A 220 -25.84 4.89 23.49
C LEU A 220 -26.60 5.94 24.29
N GLY A 221 -27.06 5.57 25.46
CA GLY A 221 -27.69 6.47 26.42
C GLY A 221 -27.38 6.08 27.86
N LEU A 222 -27.78 6.90 28.81
CA LEU A 222 -27.67 6.57 30.23
C LEU A 222 -28.55 5.37 30.62
N PRO A 223 -28.20 4.63 31.67
CA PRO A 223 -29.04 3.55 32.17
C PRO A 223 -30.48 4.02 32.47
N GLY A 224 -31.45 3.34 31.88
CA GLY A 224 -32.87 3.65 32.01
C GLY A 224 -33.37 4.79 31.11
N ALA A 225 -32.57 5.35 30.21
CA ALA A 225 -33.03 6.22 29.14
C ALA A 225 -33.66 5.39 28.01
N ALA A 226 -34.66 5.97 27.34
CA ALA A 226 -35.24 5.47 26.11
C ALA A 226 -34.88 6.37 24.92
N ILE A 227 -35.03 5.89 23.70
CA ILE A 227 -34.75 6.68 22.48
C ILE A 227 -35.61 7.96 22.46
N ASP A 228 -36.86 7.87 22.88
CA ASP A 228 -37.80 9.00 22.90
C ASP A 228 -37.42 10.08 23.93
N ASP A 229 -36.57 9.78 24.91
CA ASP A 229 -36.05 10.75 25.85
C ASP A 229 -34.98 11.67 25.25
N LEU A 230 -34.32 11.20 24.17
CA LEU A 230 -33.17 11.88 23.59
C LEU A 230 -33.58 13.12 22.78
N LYS A 231 -32.89 14.23 23.03
CA LYS A 231 -32.98 15.49 22.27
C LYS A 231 -31.73 15.73 21.43
N VAL A 232 -30.58 15.20 21.87
CA VAL A 232 -29.30 15.42 21.24
C VAL A 232 -28.47 14.15 21.32
N VAL A 233 -27.73 13.87 20.23
CA VAL A 233 -26.72 12.81 20.21
C VAL A 233 -25.39 13.39 19.74
N TYR A 234 -24.32 13.03 20.43
CA TYR A 234 -22.95 13.46 20.13
C TYR A 234 -22.20 12.35 19.43
N SER A 235 -21.37 12.69 18.46
CA SER A 235 -20.40 11.80 17.84
C SER A 235 -19.36 12.57 17.03
N HIS A 236 -18.32 11.86 16.61
CA HIS A 236 -17.42 12.38 15.57
C HIS A 236 -18.21 12.68 14.28
N PRO A 237 -17.87 13.73 13.51
CA PRO A 237 -18.59 14.07 12.27
C PRO A 237 -18.80 12.89 11.33
N GLN A 238 -17.80 12.02 11.18
CA GLN A 238 -17.88 10.80 10.40
C GLN A 238 -18.90 9.80 10.97
N GLY A 239 -18.99 9.65 12.31
CA GLY A 239 -19.98 8.79 12.95
C GLY A 239 -21.41 9.27 12.70
N LEU A 240 -21.64 10.59 12.78
CA LEU A 240 -22.93 11.20 12.44
C LEU A 240 -23.30 10.98 10.98
N MET A 241 -22.36 11.19 10.07
CA MET A 241 -22.57 10.96 8.63
C MET A 241 -22.89 9.49 8.33
N GLN A 242 -22.21 8.55 8.97
CA GLN A 242 -22.47 7.11 8.80
C GLN A 242 -23.82 6.66 9.34
N CYS A 243 -24.47 7.47 10.20
CA CYS A 243 -25.76 7.20 10.82
C CYS A 243 -26.84 8.21 10.40
N SER A 244 -26.70 8.88 9.26
CA SER A 244 -27.65 9.92 8.82
C SER A 244 -29.05 9.39 8.61
N ASP A 245 -29.24 8.18 8.05
CA ASP A 245 -30.57 7.58 7.87
C ASP A 245 -31.28 7.42 9.21
N PHE A 246 -30.58 6.94 10.24
CA PHE A 246 -31.12 6.84 11.59
C PHE A 246 -31.56 8.22 12.13
N LEU A 247 -30.74 9.25 11.92
CA LEU A 247 -31.06 10.61 12.38
C LEU A 247 -32.26 11.21 11.59
N GLU A 248 -32.40 10.89 10.30
CA GLU A 248 -33.54 11.30 9.46
C GLU A 248 -34.85 10.62 9.93
N GLU A 249 -34.78 9.35 10.35
CA GLU A 249 -35.93 8.61 10.91
C GLU A 249 -36.33 9.14 12.31
N HIS A 250 -35.42 9.83 13.01
CA HIS A 250 -35.62 10.39 14.34
C HIS A 250 -35.43 11.93 14.38
N PRO A 251 -36.27 12.73 13.71
CA PRO A 251 -36.06 14.17 13.53
C PRO A 251 -36.13 14.98 14.85
N ALA A 252 -36.61 14.39 15.94
CA ALA A 252 -36.59 14.98 17.29
C ALA A 252 -35.19 14.96 17.91
N ILE A 253 -34.26 14.14 17.39
CA ILE A 253 -32.91 13.99 17.89
C ILE A 253 -31.94 14.80 17.01
N ARG A 254 -31.27 15.79 17.60
CA ARG A 254 -30.26 16.59 16.91
C ARG A 254 -28.87 15.96 17.03
N GLY A 255 -28.21 15.68 15.93
CA GLY A 255 -26.79 15.32 15.88
C GLY A 255 -25.89 16.52 16.17
N VAL A 256 -24.91 16.35 17.04
CA VAL A 256 -23.91 17.38 17.40
C VAL A 256 -22.52 16.78 17.31
N GLU A 257 -21.64 17.48 16.60
CA GLU A 257 -20.26 17.05 16.41
C GLU A 257 -19.47 17.07 17.74
N TYR A 258 -18.62 16.07 17.91
CA TYR A 258 -17.68 15.94 19.01
C TYR A 258 -16.34 15.40 18.51
N ASP A 259 -15.29 15.56 19.30
CA ASP A 259 -13.91 15.24 18.88
C ASP A 259 -13.71 13.76 18.50
N SER A 260 -14.38 12.84 19.20
CA SER A 260 -14.34 11.41 18.91
C SER A 260 -15.63 10.71 19.33
N THR A 261 -15.90 9.53 18.76
CA THR A 261 -17.07 8.70 19.12
C THR A 261 -16.99 8.25 20.58
N ALA A 262 -15.83 7.77 21.05
CA ALA A 262 -15.62 7.35 22.43
C ALA A 262 -15.65 8.53 23.40
N GLY A 263 -15.08 9.69 23.03
CA GLY A 263 -15.18 10.93 23.79
C GLY A 263 -16.61 11.42 23.95
N ALA A 264 -17.45 11.28 22.93
CA ALA A 264 -18.88 11.57 23.02
C ALA A 264 -19.60 10.66 24.04
N ALA A 265 -19.28 9.37 24.04
CA ALA A 265 -19.81 8.43 25.01
C ALA A 265 -19.37 8.79 26.45
N LYS A 266 -18.10 9.11 26.65
CA LYS A 266 -17.55 9.57 27.91
C LYS A 266 -18.27 10.85 28.43
N LYS A 267 -18.43 11.82 27.53
CA LYS A 267 -19.13 13.10 27.85
C LYS A 267 -20.51 12.84 28.41
N ILE A 268 -21.37 12.07 27.77
CA ILE A 268 -22.74 11.84 28.26
C ILE A 268 -22.77 11.03 29.55
N ALA A 269 -21.80 10.15 29.77
CA ALA A 269 -21.66 9.42 31.04
C ALA A 269 -21.30 10.37 32.21
N GLU A 270 -20.39 11.35 31.98
CA GLU A 270 -19.96 12.33 32.97
C GLU A 270 -21.05 13.37 33.28
N GLU A 271 -21.79 13.84 32.26
CA GLU A 271 -22.84 14.85 32.43
C GLU A 271 -24.12 14.33 33.09
N GLY A 272 -24.43 13.03 32.90
CA GLY A 272 -25.56 12.39 33.58
C GLY A 272 -26.95 12.88 33.11
N ASP A 273 -27.07 13.53 31.95
CA ASP A 273 -28.34 14.04 31.40
C ASP A 273 -28.97 12.97 30.48
N ARG A 274 -30.14 12.44 30.87
CA ARG A 274 -30.88 11.42 30.13
C ARG A 274 -31.40 11.90 28.78
N SER A 275 -31.45 13.19 28.53
CA SER A 275 -31.85 13.73 27.23
C SER A 275 -30.70 13.72 26.20
N GLN A 276 -29.51 13.29 26.62
CA GLN A 276 -28.32 13.16 25.75
C GLN A 276 -27.99 11.72 25.43
N GLY A 277 -27.59 11.47 24.18
CA GLY A 277 -27.07 10.21 23.72
C GLY A 277 -25.71 10.37 23.01
N ALA A 278 -25.09 9.25 22.70
CA ALA A 278 -23.89 9.21 21.88
C ALA A 278 -24.02 8.15 20.77
N ILE A 279 -23.40 8.41 19.62
CA ILE A 279 -23.19 7.40 18.58
C ILE A 279 -21.74 6.97 18.68
N ALA A 280 -21.53 5.71 19.11
CA ALA A 280 -20.20 5.14 19.34
C ALA A 280 -20.20 3.62 19.25
N SER A 281 -19.08 2.97 19.57
CA SER A 281 -18.96 1.53 19.65
C SER A 281 -19.74 0.94 20.83
N VAL A 282 -20.15 -0.33 20.76
CA VAL A 282 -20.68 -1.08 21.91
C VAL A 282 -19.64 -1.14 23.04
N ARG A 283 -18.35 -1.22 22.70
CA ARG A 283 -17.26 -1.20 23.67
C ARG A 283 -17.23 0.08 24.50
N ALA A 284 -17.56 1.23 23.89
CA ALA A 284 -17.67 2.50 24.63
C ALA A 284 -18.81 2.45 25.66
N ALA A 285 -19.92 1.77 25.37
CA ALA A 285 -21.00 1.58 26.34
C ALA A 285 -20.51 0.77 27.56
N GLU A 286 -19.78 -0.32 27.33
CA GLU A 286 -19.20 -1.14 28.41
C GLU A 286 -18.22 -0.34 29.27
N GLU A 287 -17.31 0.42 28.63
CA GLU A 287 -16.27 1.19 29.32
C GLU A 287 -16.85 2.30 30.21
N PHE A 288 -17.88 3.01 29.74
CA PHE A 288 -18.45 4.17 30.44
C PHE A 288 -19.76 3.87 31.17
N GLY A 289 -20.19 2.60 31.26
CA GLY A 289 -21.40 2.22 31.98
C GLY A 289 -22.69 2.73 31.33
N LEU A 290 -22.69 2.87 30.00
CA LEU A 290 -23.85 3.28 29.22
C LEU A 290 -24.69 2.08 28.77
N THR A 291 -25.93 2.34 28.38
CA THR A 291 -26.84 1.34 27.79
C THR A 291 -26.85 1.49 26.27
N VAL A 292 -26.72 0.38 25.55
CA VAL A 292 -26.96 0.34 24.09
C VAL A 292 -28.47 0.41 23.86
N LEU A 293 -28.94 1.56 23.39
CA LEU A 293 -30.35 1.79 23.08
C LEU A 293 -30.73 1.15 21.75
N GLN A 294 -29.86 1.25 20.76
CA GLN A 294 -30.01 0.60 19.46
C GLN A 294 -28.63 0.26 18.87
N PRO A 295 -28.36 -1.01 18.58
CA PRO A 295 -27.12 -1.43 17.92
C PRO A 295 -27.21 -1.25 16.40
N LYS A 296 -26.05 -1.15 15.72
CA LYS A 296 -25.91 -1.21 14.26
C LYS A 296 -26.77 -0.19 13.52
N ILE A 297 -26.70 1.07 13.92
CA ILE A 297 -27.46 2.18 13.34
C ILE A 297 -26.79 2.80 12.10
N ASN A 298 -25.64 2.29 11.69
CA ASN A 298 -24.95 2.77 10.49
C ASN A 298 -25.60 2.28 9.19
N GLN A 299 -25.67 3.14 8.17
CA GLN A 299 -26.31 2.92 6.87
C GLN A 299 -25.74 1.71 6.11
N HIS A 300 -24.41 1.55 6.15
CA HIS A 300 -23.72 0.51 5.39
C HIS A 300 -23.22 -0.60 6.30
N ASN A 301 -23.68 -1.82 6.04
CA ASN A 301 -23.26 -3.01 6.79
C ASN A 301 -21.80 -3.45 6.49
N GLN A 302 -21.13 -2.81 5.53
CA GLN A 302 -19.75 -3.12 5.09
C GLN A 302 -18.79 -1.98 5.44
N ASN A 303 -18.83 -1.55 6.70
CA ASN A 303 -17.86 -0.58 7.21
C ASN A 303 -16.76 -1.33 8.00
N TYR A 304 -15.55 -1.35 7.45
CA TYR A 304 -14.40 -2.00 8.06
C TYR A 304 -13.26 -1.01 8.23
N THR A 305 -12.54 -1.11 9.33
CA THR A 305 -11.29 -0.39 9.54
C THR A 305 -10.15 -1.40 9.65
N ARG A 306 -9.10 -1.16 8.88
CA ARG A 306 -7.83 -1.87 8.95
C ARG A 306 -6.91 -1.14 9.91
N PHE A 307 -6.46 -1.83 10.93
CA PHE A 307 -5.48 -1.39 11.90
C PHE A 307 -4.15 -2.07 11.62
N ILE A 308 -3.06 -1.35 11.81
CA ILE A 308 -1.71 -1.91 11.79
C ILE A 308 -1.17 -1.98 13.20
N ILE A 309 -0.43 -3.06 13.44
CA ILE A 309 0.37 -3.26 14.63
C ILE A 309 1.82 -2.91 14.25
N ILE A 310 2.36 -1.90 14.92
CA ILE A 310 3.71 -1.39 14.69
C ILE A 310 4.64 -1.76 15.84
N SER A 311 5.93 -1.91 15.53
CA SER A 311 7.01 -2.11 16.50
C SER A 311 8.27 -1.41 16.02
N ASN A 312 9.21 -1.10 16.94
CA ASN A 312 10.55 -0.65 16.59
C ASN A 312 11.50 -1.81 16.23
N GLN A 313 11.01 -3.05 16.30
CA GLN A 313 11.76 -4.22 15.89
C GLN A 313 11.55 -4.51 14.41
N LYS A 314 12.63 -4.71 13.67
CA LYS A 314 12.58 -5.16 12.27
C LYS A 314 12.38 -6.67 12.20
N ILE A 315 11.15 -7.11 12.45
CA ILE A 315 10.75 -8.53 12.49
C ILE A 315 9.53 -8.76 11.58
N TYR A 316 9.37 -10.00 11.16
CA TYR A 316 8.17 -10.48 10.49
C TYR A 316 7.88 -11.93 10.87
N VAL A 317 6.60 -12.31 10.87
CA VAL A 317 6.19 -13.68 11.16
C VAL A 317 6.39 -14.57 9.93
N LYS A 318 6.72 -15.85 10.17
CA LYS A 318 7.03 -16.82 9.11
C LYS A 318 5.97 -16.94 8.02
N ASN A 319 4.71 -16.77 8.36
CA ASN A 319 3.59 -16.81 7.41
C ASN A 319 3.25 -15.43 6.81
N ALA A 320 4.13 -14.46 6.92
CA ALA A 320 3.97 -13.16 6.27
C ALA A 320 3.88 -13.33 4.75
N ASN A 321 2.90 -12.67 4.15
CA ASN A 321 2.59 -12.76 2.72
C ASN A 321 2.24 -11.42 2.08
N LYS A 322 2.39 -10.33 2.84
CA LYS A 322 2.21 -8.95 2.38
C LYS A 322 3.41 -8.11 2.79
N VAL A 323 4.01 -7.43 1.83
CA VAL A 323 5.08 -6.46 2.04
C VAL A 323 4.55 -5.06 1.79
N SER A 324 4.85 -4.13 2.70
CA SER A 324 4.56 -2.71 2.54
C SER A 324 5.86 -1.92 2.44
N ILE A 325 5.95 -1.03 1.42
CA ILE A 325 7.11 -0.18 1.19
C ILE A 325 6.70 1.27 0.94
N ALA A 326 7.61 2.19 1.25
CA ALA A 326 7.54 3.58 0.82
C ALA A 326 8.79 3.94 0.02
N PHE A 327 8.63 4.70 -1.06
CA PHE A 327 9.74 5.17 -1.86
C PHE A 327 9.43 6.51 -2.53
N GLU A 328 10.49 7.23 -2.87
CA GLU A 328 10.41 8.51 -3.58
C GLU A 328 11.03 8.36 -4.95
N ILE A 329 10.41 8.98 -5.96
CA ILE A 329 10.92 8.96 -7.33
C ILE A 329 10.94 10.37 -7.93
N LYS A 330 11.85 10.57 -8.87
CA LYS A 330 11.91 11.82 -9.64
C LYS A 330 10.65 11.99 -10.50
N HIS A 331 10.21 13.22 -10.62
CA HIS A 331 9.08 13.58 -11.47
C HIS A 331 9.52 13.68 -12.95
N GLU A 332 9.75 12.54 -13.57
CA GLU A 332 10.17 12.40 -14.97
C GLU A 332 9.25 11.41 -15.70
N ALA A 333 9.09 11.61 -17.02
CA ALA A 333 8.25 10.71 -17.83
C ALA A 333 8.79 9.28 -17.78
N GLY A 334 7.88 8.32 -17.54
CA GLY A 334 8.21 6.87 -17.49
C GLY A 334 8.73 6.37 -16.14
N THR A 335 9.14 7.22 -15.19
CA THR A 335 9.74 6.77 -13.92
C THR A 335 8.81 5.83 -13.14
N LEU A 336 7.52 6.19 -12.99
CA LEU A 336 6.57 5.33 -12.30
C LEU A 336 6.36 3.99 -13.04
N TYR A 337 6.33 4.01 -14.38
CA TYR A 337 6.23 2.79 -15.18
C TYR A 337 7.41 1.84 -14.90
N HIS A 338 8.64 2.35 -14.90
CA HIS A 338 9.83 1.56 -14.62
C HIS A 338 9.81 1.00 -13.19
N MET A 339 9.28 1.76 -12.21
CA MET A 339 9.10 1.26 -10.85
C MET A 339 8.09 0.11 -10.79
N LEU A 340 6.91 0.28 -11.41
CA LEU A 340 5.86 -0.74 -11.43
C LEU A 340 6.26 -1.99 -12.22
N ALA A 341 7.08 -1.84 -13.25
CA ALA A 341 7.60 -2.98 -14.02
C ALA A 341 8.41 -3.97 -13.16
N ASN A 342 9.07 -3.50 -12.07
CA ASN A 342 9.81 -4.39 -11.17
C ASN A 342 8.87 -5.38 -10.43
N PHE A 343 7.66 -4.98 -10.10
CA PHE A 343 6.66 -5.89 -9.52
C PHE A 343 6.17 -6.89 -10.54
N TYR A 344 5.82 -6.43 -11.75
CA TYR A 344 5.36 -7.28 -12.84
C TYR A 344 6.39 -8.35 -13.22
N TYR A 345 7.66 -7.98 -13.41
CA TYR A 345 8.72 -8.92 -13.80
C TYR A 345 9.08 -9.93 -12.72
N ASN A 346 8.69 -9.67 -11.48
CA ASN A 346 8.94 -10.56 -10.36
C ASN A 346 7.68 -11.30 -9.87
N ASP A 347 6.58 -11.25 -10.65
CA ASP A 347 5.29 -11.88 -10.35
C ASP A 347 4.70 -11.44 -8.99
N LEU A 348 4.92 -10.17 -8.62
CA LEU A 348 4.42 -9.60 -7.39
C LEU A 348 3.12 -8.86 -7.66
N ASN A 349 2.03 -9.28 -7.00
CA ASN A 349 0.74 -8.66 -7.15
C ASN A 349 0.61 -7.45 -6.22
N LEU A 350 0.38 -6.27 -6.80
CA LEU A 350 0.11 -5.05 -6.04
C LEU A 350 -1.29 -5.10 -5.46
N THR A 351 -1.40 -4.88 -4.15
CA THR A 351 -2.68 -4.81 -3.43
C THR A 351 -3.07 -3.38 -3.07
N LYS A 352 -2.11 -2.47 -3.04
CA LYS A 352 -2.32 -1.04 -2.82
C LYS A 352 -1.23 -0.21 -3.50
N ILE A 353 -1.62 0.93 -4.01
CA ILE A 353 -0.72 2.01 -4.41
C ILE A 353 -1.35 3.35 -4.01
N GLU A 354 -0.59 4.17 -3.32
CA GLU A 354 -0.97 5.51 -2.90
C GLU A 354 0.17 6.47 -3.18
N SER A 355 -0.13 7.69 -3.65
CA SER A 355 0.89 8.71 -3.89
C SER A 355 0.61 9.95 -3.07
N ARG A 356 1.64 10.54 -2.49
CA ARG A 356 1.55 11.79 -1.73
C ARG A 356 2.59 12.80 -2.23
N PRO A 357 2.20 14.07 -2.44
CA PRO A 357 3.15 15.11 -2.77
C PRO A 357 4.06 15.37 -1.56
N MET A 358 5.35 15.58 -1.82
CA MET A 358 6.30 15.95 -0.78
C MET A 358 6.22 17.44 -0.45
N HIS A 359 6.26 17.80 0.83
CA HIS A 359 6.01 19.16 1.33
C HIS A 359 7.13 20.19 1.08
N LYS A 360 8.18 19.87 0.32
CA LYS A 360 9.38 20.74 0.19
C LYS A 360 9.58 21.38 -1.19
N GLY A 361 8.50 21.87 -1.82
CA GLY A 361 8.66 22.76 -2.99
C GLY A 361 9.19 22.09 -4.28
N SER A 362 9.50 20.81 -4.25
CA SER A 362 9.73 19.97 -5.42
C SER A 362 8.44 19.21 -5.74
N TRP A 363 8.10 19.11 -7.02
CA TRP A 363 7.00 18.29 -7.49
C TRP A 363 7.37 16.79 -7.42
N GLU A 364 8.00 16.36 -6.32
CA GLU A 364 8.37 14.98 -6.06
C GLU A 364 7.24 14.29 -5.31
N TYR A 365 7.05 13.01 -5.58
CA TYR A 365 6.01 12.20 -4.98
C TYR A 365 6.64 11.06 -4.20
N ARG A 366 6.09 10.82 -2.99
CA ARG A 366 6.30 9.61 -2.23
C ARG A 366 5.19 8.63 -2.57
N PHE A 367 5.56 7.41 -2.85
CA PHE A 367 4.64 6.31 -3.13
C PHE A 367 4.66 5.33 -1.98
N PHE A 368 3.48 4.87 -1.62
CA PHE A 368 3.25 3.79 -0.67
C PHE A 368 2.64 2.63 -1.44
N VAL A 369 3.26 1.46 -1.32
CA VAL A 369 2.88 0.29 -2.09
C VAL A 369 2.82 -0.93 -1.18
N ASP A 370 1.66 -1.60 -1.19
CA ASP A 370 1.51 -2.93 -0.60
C ASP A 370 1.47 -3.96 -1.74
N PHE A 371 2.16 -5.07 -1.57
CA PHE A 371 2.16 -6.17 -2.54
C PHE A 371 2.29 -7.53 -1.85
N THR A 372 1.85 -8.59 -2.56
CA THR A 372 1.95 -9.95 -2.05
C THR A 372 3.38 -10.46 -2.14
N GLY A 373 3.87 -11.08 -1.07
CA GLY A 373 5.20 -11.68 -1.01
C GLY A 373 5.76 -11.78 0.40
N ASN A 374 6.88 -12.48 0.50
CA ASN A 374 7.69 -12.57 1.71
C ASN A 374 9.09 -12.01 1.42
N LEU A 375 9.71 -11.35 2.40
CA LEU A 375 11.06 -10.77 2.23
C LEU A 375 12.15 -11.80 1.90
N GLN A 376 11.89 -13.09 2.10
CA GLN A 376 12.78 -14.18 1.70
C GLN A 376 12.54 -14.68 0.26
N ASP A 377 11.47 -14.23 -0.39
CA ASP A 377 11.19 -14.63 -1.77
C ASP A 377 12.19 -13.99 -2.73
N SER A 378 12.80 -14.79 -3.59
CA SER A 378 13.78 -14.29 -4.57
C SER A 378 13.21 -13.23 -5.51
N GLY A 379 11.90 -13.27 -5.80
CA GLY A 379 11.19 -12.24 -6.55
C GLY A 379 11.15 -10.92 -5.79
N VAL A 380 10.88 -10.97 -4.48
CA VAL A 380 10.87 -9.79 -3.60
C VAL A 380 12.27 -9.21 -3.47
N GLU A 381 13.29 -10.05 -3.21
CA GLU A 381 14.68 -9.60 -3.12
C GLU A 381 15.14 -8.89 -4.41
N ASN A 382 14.81 -9.46 -5.58
CA ASN A 382 15.16 -8.86 -6.87
C ASN A 382 14.40 -7.54 -7.11
N ALA A 383 13.11 -7.49 -6.79
CA ALA A 383 12.32 -6.26 -6.93
C ALA A 383 12.87 -5.15 -6.03
N MET A 384 13.14 -5.45 -4.75
CA MET A 384 13.69 -4.46 -3.80
C MET A 384 15.04 -3.91 -4.26
N ALA A 385 15.96 -4.77 -4.68
CA ALA A 385 17.26 -4.34 -5.21
C ALA A 385 17.14 -3.45 -6.45
N SER A 386 16.18 -3.75 -7.32
CA SER A 386 15.93 -2.95 -8.53
C SER A 386 15.23 -1.62 -8.22
N ILE A 387 14.30 -1.62 -7.27
CA ILE A 387 13.61 -0.40 -6.82
C ILE A 387 14.59 0.56 -6.15
N GLU A 388 15.51 0.06 -5.31
CA GLU A 388 16.54 0.85 -4.63
C GLU A 388 17.43 1.65 -5.61
N GLU A 389 17.59 1.16 -6.85
CA GLU A 389 18.35 1.89 -7.89
C GLU A 389 17.65 3.16 -8.37
N TYR A 390 16.33 3.08 -8.55
CA TYR A 390 15.55 4.17 -9.16
C TYR A 390 14.91 5.09 -8.13
N ALA A 391 14.72 4.58 -6.92
CA ALA A 391 14.12 5.30 -5.82
C ALA A 391 15.17 6.06 -5.01
N SER A 392 14.82 7.26 -4.59
CA SER A 392 15.40 7.86 -3.41
C SER A 392 14.58 7.48 -2.18
N ASN A 393 15.23 7.24 -1.04
CA ASN A 393 14.55 6.97 0.24
C ASN A 393 13.60 5.75 0.24
N LEU A 394 14.04 4.61 -0.29
CA LEU A 394 13.30 3.36 -0.12
C LEU A 394 13.27 2.94 1.36
N LYS A 395 12.07 2.76 1.90
CA LYS A 395 11.83 2.20 3.23
C LYS A 395 10.92 0.97 3.13
N ILE A 396 11.37 -0.16 3.67
CA ILE A 396 10.48 -1.30 3.91
C ILE A 396 9.71 -0.97 5.19
N MET A 397 8.41 -0.77 5.06
CA MET A 397 7.52 -0.43 6.16
C MET A 397 7.13 -1.65 6.97
N GLY A 398 7.15 -2.85 6.37
CA GLY A 398 6.91 -4.11 7.06
C GLY A 398 6.67 -5.27 6.13
N ASN A 399 6.73 -6.50 6.71
CA ASN A 399 6.27 -7.73 6.09
C ASN A 399 5.40 -8.47 7.11
N PHE A 400 4.15 -8.74 6.78
CA PHE A 400 3.17 -9.25 7.72
C PHE A 400 2.14 -10.14 7.01
N ALA A 401 1.36 -10.89 7.81
CA ALA A 401 0.29 -11.71 7.27
C ALA A 401 -0.91 -10.84 6.90
N ASP A 402 -1.38 -10.98 5.64
CA ASP A 402 -2.62 -10.38 5.17
C ASP A 402 -3.82 -10.96 5.93
N LYS A 403 -4.66 -10.09 6.44
CA LYS A 403 -5.94 -10.47 7.06
C LYS A 403 -7.06 -10.14 6.09
N PRO A 404 -7.69 -11.15 5.46
CA PRO A 404 -8.83 -10.91 4.58
C PRO A 404 -9.97 -10.26 5.36
N ARG A 405 -10.76 -9.46 4.68
CA ARG A 405 -12.04 -8.95 5.18
C ARG A 405 -12.99 -10.15 5.24
N GLU A 406 -13.36 -10.58 6.42
CA GLU A 406 -14.37 -11.64 6.60
C GLU A 406 -15.78 -11.17 6.19
#